data_b625eaa634c7c9fd87de2291a859e160
#
_entry.id   b625eaa634c7c9fd87de2291a859e160
#
_cell.length_a   1.000
_cell.length_b   1.000
_cell.length_c   1.000
_cell.angle_alpha   90.00
_cell.angle_beta   90.00
_cell.angle_gamma   90.00
#
_symmetry.space_group_name_H-M   'P 1'
#
loop_
_entity.id
_entity.type
_entity.pdbx_description
1 polymer ?
#
loop_
_entity_poly.entity_id
_entity_poly.type
_entity_poly.pdbx_seq_one_letter_code
_entity_poly.pdbx_strand_id
1 'polypeptide(L)'
;FAFFEAYFSNYIEGTEFELEDARKIISTDTPMQNRNEDSHDILGTFKIVSNKAEMNLIPRNPDQLIEMLLYRHKVLLSARTSKNPGLFKDKNNRAGETYFVDHGLVKGTLKKGYEYYQALKHPFSRAVYMMFMVSEIHPFLDGNGRIARVMMNAELTTADQAKIIIPTVYRDDYVGALRKLTRQAEPSAYIRMMLRAWKFSSTIPGENFDIMRSYLEECNAFKDHDQAKLKFRFP
;
A
#
# COMPACT_ATOMS: atom_id res chain seq x y z
N PHE A 1 -9.21 11.39 -3.75
CA PHE A 1 -8.12 10.77 -2.98
C PHE A 1 -7.69 9.41 -3.55
N ALA A 2 -8.64 8.53 -3.94
CA ALA A 2 -8.33 7.17 -4.44
C ALA A 2 -7.34 7.13 -5.62
N PHE A 3 -7.38 8.13 -6.50
CA PHE A 3 -6.40 8.28 -7.58
C PHE A 3 -4.97 8.39 -7.03
N PHE A 4 -4.72 9.30 -6.11
CA PHE A 4 -3.39 9.51 -5.54
C PHE A 4 -2.93 8.34 -4.67
N GLU A 5 -3.85 7.68 -3.99
CA GLU A 5 -3.59 6.43 -3.27
C GLU A 5 -3.07 5.34 -4.22
N ALA A 6 -3.73 5.13 -5.35
CA ALA A 6 -3.29 4.17 -6.37
C ALA A 6 -1.97 4.60 -7.03
N TYR A 7 -1.84 5.88 -7.39
CA TYR A 7 -0.67 6.43 -8.05
C TYR A 7 0.60 6.22 -7.21
N PHE A 8 0.63 6.75 -6.00
CA PHE A 8 1.81 6.63 -5.13
C PHE A 8 2.10 5.18 -4.72
N SER A 9 1.05 4.38 -4.50
CA SER A 9 1.22 2.98 -4.15
C SER A 9 1.90 2.18 -5.25
N ASN A 10 1.62 2.46 -6.52
CA ASN A 10 2.28 1.82 -7.65
C ASN A 10 3.68 2.39 -7.91
N TYR A 11 3.85 3.70 -7.76
CA TYR A 11 5.15 4.35 -7.91
C TYR A 11 6.23 3.76 -6.99
N ILE A 12 5.88 3.49 -5.72
CA ILE A 12 6.80 2.84 -4.75
C ILE A 12 7.31 1.50 -5.26
N GLU A 13 6.50 0.75 -5.97
CA GLU A 13 6.82 -0.58 -6.51
C GLU A 13 7.54 -0.52 -7.89
N GLY A 14 7.85 0.67 -8.37
CA GLY A 14 8.53 0.88 -9.66
C GLY A 14 7.59 0.94 -10.87
N THR A 15 6.28 0.96 -10.66
CA THR A 15 5.32 1.25 -11.72
C THR A 15 5.14 2.76 -11.82
N GLU A 16 6.09 3.39 -12.51
CA GLU A 16 6.19 4.84 -12.62
C GLU A 16 5.49 5.33 -13.90
N PHE A 17 4.48 6.16 -13.75
CA PHE A 17 3.79 6.88 -14.80
C PHE A 17 3.91 8.39 -14.58
N GLU A 18 3.92 9.15 -15.68
CA GLU A 18 3.58 10.56 -15.61
C GLU A 18 2.15 10.71 -15.08
N LEU A 19 1.89 11.78 -14.33
CA LEU A 19 0.60 11.97 -13.65
C LEU A 19 -0.58 11.96 -14.62
N GLU A 20 -0.42 12.62 -15.77
CA GLU A 20 -1.47 12.69 -16.80
C GLU A 20 -1.71 11.34 -17.47
N ASP A 21 -0.67 10.53 -17.68
CA ASP A 21 -0.82 9.19 -18.23
C ASP A 21 -1.58 8.28 -17.25
N ALA A 22 -1.23 8.32 -15.97
CA ALA A 22 -1.96 7.61 -14.94
C ALA A 22 -3.43 8.05 -14.86
N ARG A 23 -3.69 9.37 -14.97
CA ARG A 23 -5.05 9.94 -15.01
C ARG A 23 -5.84 9.43 -16.21
N LYS A 24 -5.22 9.42 -17.39
CA LYS A 24 -5.83 8.92 -18.62
C LYS A 24 -6.18 7.44 -18.50
N ILE A 25 -5.23 6.61 -18.06
CA ILE A 25 -5.44 5.16 -17.85
C ILE A 25 -6.66 4.93 -16.94
N ILE A 26 -6.69 5.59 -15.78
CA ILE A 26 -7.76 5.41 -14.80
C ILE A 26 -9.12 5.95 -15.31
N SER A 27 -9.14 7.12 -15.97
CA SER A 27 -10.38 7.73 -16.41
C SER A 27 -11.03 7.03 -17.61
N THR A 28 -10.22 6.39 -18.45
CA THR A 28 -10.70 5.69 -19.66
C THR A 28 -10.81 4.16 -19.48
N ASP A 29 -10.35 3.63 -18.34
CA ASP A 29 -10.17 2.18 -18.09
C ASP A 29 -9.39 1.48 -19.23
N THR A 30 -8.46 2.21 -19.88
CA THR A 30 -7.75 1.74 -21.07
C THR A 30 -6.25 1.69 -20.79
N PRO A 31 -5.64 0.49 -20.84
CA PRO A 31 -4.19 0.33 -20.69
C PRO A 31 -3.41 0.98 -21.84
N MET A 32 -2.22 1.48 -21.54
CA MET A 32 -1.25 1.90 -22.56
C MET A 32 -0.64 0.69 -23.25
N GLN A 33 -0.59 0.70 -24.59
CA GLN A 33 -0.13 -0.44 -25.40
C GLN A 33 1.29 -0.94 -25.03
N ASN A 34 2.22 -0.02 -24.76
CA ASN A 34 3.61 -0.34 -24.48
C ASN A 34 3.87 -0.66 -23.00
N ARG A 35 2.86 -0.48 -22.11
CA ARG A 35 2.96 -0.69 -20.66
C ARG A 35 1.69 -1.35 -20.12
N ASN A 36 1.28 -2.42 -20.77
CA ASN A 36 0.00 -3.06 -20.51
C ASN A 36 -0.10 -3.59 -19.06
N GLU A 37 0.88 -4.36 -18.60
CA GLU A 37 0.87 -4.91 -17.23
C GLU A 37 0.91 -3.81 -16.18
N ASP A 38 1.76 -2.80 -16.35
CA ASP A 38 1.85 -1.66 -15.43
C ASP A 38 0.54 -0.86 -15.37
N SER A 39 -0.09 -0.67 -16.53
CA SER A 39 -1.40 0.00 -16.61
C SER A 39 -2.48 -0.79 -15.87
N HIS A 40 -2.47 -2.11 -15.99
CA HIS A 40 -3.38 -2.97 -15.23
C HIS A 40 -3.09 -2.96 -13.73
N ASP A 41 -1.85 -2.82 -13.30
CA ASP A 41 -1.49 -2.71 -11.89
C ASP A 41 -2.10 -1.45 -11.25
N ILE A 42 -1.98 -0.30 -11.92
CA ILE A 42 -2.59 0.93 -11.41
C ILE A 42 -4.12 0.87 -11.45
N LEU A 43 -4.72 0.30 -12.51
CA LEU A 43 -6.16 0.08 -12.60
C LEU A 43 -6.67 -0.87 -11.53
N GLY A 44 -5.99 -1.99 -11.30
CA GLY A 44 -6.34 -2.97 -10.28
C GLY A 44 -6.28 -2.37 -8.88
N THR A 45 -5.24 -1.59 -8.59
CA THR A 45 -5.13 -0.85 -7.33
C THR A 45 -6.27 0.15 -7.19
N PHE A 46 -6.53 0.95 -8.23
CA PHE A 46 -7.59 1.96 -8.20
C PHE A 46 -8.99 1.33 -8.03
N LYS A 47 -9.28 0.21 -8.69
CA LYS A 47 -10.55 -0.52 -8.55
C LYS A 47 -10.84 -0.90 -7.09
N ILE A 48 -9.82 -1.30 -6.33
CA ILE A 48 -9.99 -1.63 -4.91
C ILE A 48 -10.16 -0.34 -4.09
N VAL A 49 -9.22 0.59 -4.16
CA VAL A 49 -9.16 1.74 -3.25
C VAL A 49 -10.26 2.78 -3.48
N SER A 50 -10.88 2.79 -4.67
CA SER A 50 -12.06 3.62 -4.99
C SER A 50 -13.38 2.97 -4.61
N ASN A 51 -13.41 1.66 -4.39
CA ASN A 51 -14.62 0.95 -3.97
C ASN A 51 -14.86 1.13 -2.46
N LYS A 52 -15.79 2.02 -2.12
CA LYS A 52 -16.13 2.33 -0.71
C LYS A 52 -16.60 1.11 0.07
N ALA A 53 -17.37 0.22 -0.55
CA ALA A 53 -17.85 -1.01 0.11
C ALA A 53 -16.67 -1.93 0.44
N GLU A 54 -15.76 -2.15 -0.51
CA GLU A 54 -14.57 -2.98 -0.33
C GLU A 54 -13.62 -2.41 0.73
N MET A 55 -13.38 -1.09 0.72
CA MET A 55 -12.50 -0.43 1.68
C MET A 55 -13.10 -0.33 3.09
N ASN A 56 -14.39 -0.58 3.27
CA ASN A 56 -15.03 -0.71 4.58
C ASN A 56 -15.06 -2.16 5.12
N LEU A 57 -14.35 -3.07 4.47
CA LEU A 57 -14.21 -4.44 4.94
C LEU A 57 -12.84 -4.65 5.61
N ILE A 58 -12.88 -5.14 6.84
CA ILE A 58 -11.71 -5.61 7.60
C ILE A 58 -11.93 -7.05 8.07
N PRO A 59 -10.87 -7.84 8.26
CA PRO A 59 -11.03 -9.23 8.67
C PRO A 59 -11.53 -9.35 10.11
N ARG A 60 -12.51 -10.23 10.33
CA ARG A 60 -13.08 -10.55 11.65
C ARG A 60 -12.49 -11.81 12.28
N ASN A 61 -11.78 -12.61 11.48
CA ASN A 61 -11.08 -13.82 11.90
C ASN A 61 -9.92 -14.13 10.93
N PRO A 62 -9.01 -15.06 11.28
CA PRO A 62 -7.84 -15.37 10.45
C PRO A 62 -8.18 -15.92 9.06
N ASP A 63 -9.26 -16.68 8.92
CA ASP A 63 -9.64 -17.24 7.62
C ASP A 63 -10.17 -16.14 6.70
N GLN A 64 -10.94 -15.20 7.22
CA GLN A 64 -11.39 -14.01 6.49
C GLN A 64 -10.21 -13.11 6.08
N LEU A 65 -9.17 -12.98 6.91
CA LEU A 65 -7.93 -12.28 6.52
C LEU A 65 -7.32 -12.94 5.28
N ILE A 66 -7.22 -14.26 5.27
CA ILE A 66 -6.69 -15.03 4.14
C ILE A 66 -7.55 -14.80 2.88
N GLU A 67 -8.86 -14.94 2.97
CA GLU A 67 -9.78 -14.74 1.86
C GLU A 67 -9.68 -13.33 1.26
N MET A 68 -9.65 -12.30 2.11
CA MET A 68 -9.52 -10.90 1.69
C MET A 68 -8.19 -10.64 0.99
N LEU A 69 -7.08 -11.18 1.52
CA LEU A 69 -5.76 -11.07 0.89
C LEU A 69 -5.76 -11.70 -0.49
N LEU A 70 -6.29 -12.91 -0.66
CA LEU A 70 -6.35 -13.62 -1.93
C LEU A 70 -7.24 -12.87 -2.94
N TYR A 71 -8.42 -12.42 -2.51
CA TYR A 71 -9.35 -11.67 -3.36
C TYR A 71 -8.73 -10.34 -3.85
N ARG A 72 -8.23 -9.51 -2.92
CA ARG A 72 -7.63 -8.22 -3.25
C ARG A 72 -6.41 -8.37 -4.14
N HIS A 73 -5.57 -9.35 -3.88
CA HIS A 73 -4.42 -9.65 -4.72
C HIS A 73 -4.83 -10.08 -6.13
N LYS A 74 -5.89 -10.90 -6.26
CA LYS A 74 -6.42 -11.31 -7.57
C LYS A 74 -6.89 -10.11 -8.40
N VAL A 75 -7.57 -9.16 -7.79
CA VAL A 75 -8.04 -7.94 -8.47
C VAL A 75 -6.84 -7.06 -8.86
N LEU A 76 -5.90 -6.86 -7.93
CA LEU A 76 -4.76 -5.98 -8.11
C LEU A 76 -3.84 -6.44 -9.24
N LEU A 77 -3.52 -7.73 -9.32
CA LEU A 77 -2.56 -8.28 -10.29
C LEU A 77 -3.24 -9.09 -11.42
N SER A 78 -4.50 -8.81 -11.74
CA SER A 78 -5.29 -9.60 -12.68
C SER A 78 -4.63 -9.85 -14.04
N ALA A 79 -3.81 -8.91 -14.54
CA ALA A 79 -3.10 -9.04 -15.80
C ALA A 79 -1.73 -9.74 -15.70
N ARG A 80 -1.17 -9.86 -14.51
CA ARG A 80 0.13 -10.53 -14.30
C ARG A 80 -0.05 -12.02 -13.99
N THR A 81 -0.55 -12.79 -14.94
CA THR A 81 -0.86 -14.21 -14.77
C THR A 81 0.33 -15.04 -14.29
N SER A 82 1.56 -14.68 -14.69
CA SER A 82 2.81 -15.30 -14.25
C SER A 82 3.11 -15.11 -12.74
N LYS A 83 2.39 -14.21 -12.07
CA LYS A 83 2.53 -13.94 -10.64
C LYS A 83 1.45 -14.61 -9.78
N ASN A 84 0.68 -15.52 -10.37
CA ASN A 84 -0.37 -16.29 -9.71
C ASN A 84 -1.38 -15.40 -8.95
N PRO A 85 -2.14 -14.50 -9.63
CA PRO A 85 -3.09 -13.61 -8.98
C PRO A 85 -4.09 -14.37 -8.11
N GLY A 86 -4.19 -13.99 -6.83
CA GLY A 86 -5.11 -14.62 -5.88
C GLY A 86 -4.61 -15.93 -5.28
N LEU A 87 -3.34 -16.28 -5.48
CA LEU A 87 -2.73 -17.44 -4.84
C LEU A 87 -1.49 -17.01 -4.03
N PHE A 88 -1.28 -17.66 -2.90
CA PHE A 88 -0.02 -17.47 -2.16
C PHE A 88 1.17 -18.00 -2.95
N LYS A 89 2.34 -17.48 -2.64
CA LYS A 89 3.59 -17.92 -3.26
C LYS A 89 3.83 -19.41 -3.07
N ASP A 90 4.32 -20.05 -4.10
CA ASP A 90 4.67 -21.47 -4.16
C ASP A 90 6.17 -21.74 -4.02
N LYS A 91 6.94 -20.67 -3.88
CA LYS A 91 8.39 -20.67 -3.67
C LYS A 91 8.83 -19.50 -2.79
N ASN A 92 9.99 -19.63 -2.16
CA ASN A 92 10.53 -18.57 -1.33
C ASN A 92 10.95 -17.36 -2.16
N ASN A 93 10.77 -16.18 -1.60
CA ASN A 93 11.13 -14.92 -2.22
C ASN A 93 12.00 -14.07 -1.28
N ARG A 94 12.71 -13.10 -1.87
CA ARG A 94 13.56 -12.16 -1.14
C ARG A 94 13.55 -10.79 -1.80
N ALA A 95 13.86 -9.75 -1.03
CA ALA A 95 14.14 -8.41 -1.52
C ALA A 95 15.56 -8.00 -1.08
N GLY A 96 16.50 -8.01 -2.04
CA GLY A 96 17.92 -7.86 -1.74
C GLY A 96 18.38 -8.95 -0.76
N GLU A 97 18.84 -8.54 0.43
CA GLU A 97 19.29 -9.46 1.50
C GLU A 97 18.18 -9.86 2.49
N THR A 98 16.98 -9.36 2.32
CA THR A 98 15.85 -9.71 3.20
C THR A 98 15.16 -10.96 2.67
N TYR A 99 15.20 -12.05 3.44
CA TYR A 99 14.42 -13.25 3.21
C TYR A 99 13.09 -13.15 3.93
N PHE A 100 12.01 -13.43 3.22
CA PHE A 100 10.67 -13.41 3.79
C PHE A 100 10.26 -14.79 4.30
N VAL A 101 9.09 -14.85 4.95
CA VAL A 101 8.56 -16.10 5.50
C VAL A 101 8.53 -17.19 4.44
N ASP A 102 8.92 -18.41 4.80
CA ASP A 102 8.88 -19.59 3.92
C ASP A 102 7.47 -19.80 3.36
N HIS A 103 7.38 -20.17 2.07
CA HIS A 103 6.09 -20.33 1.37
C HIS A 103 5.17 -21.33 2.07
N GLY A 104 5.70 -22.41 2.64
CA GLY A 104 4.94 -23.40 3.40
C GLY A 104 4.38 -22.89 4.72
N LEU A 105 4.96 -21.80 5.27
CA LEU A 105 4.58 -21.24 6.57
C LEU A 105 3.65 -20.02 6.46
N VAL A 106 3.36 -19.51 5.25
CA VAL A 106 2.58 -18.29 5.04
C VAL A 106 1.25 -18.32 5.79
N LYS A 107 0.44 -19.34 5.60
CA LYS A 107 -0.90 -19.42 6.24
C LYS A 107 -0.82 -19.47 7.76
N GLY A 108 0.12 -20.26 8.30
CA GLY A 108 0.31 -20.36 9.76
C GLY A 108 0.77 -19.05 10.37
N THR A 109 1.70 -18.36 9.69
CA THR A 109 2.22 -17.06 10.14
C THR A 109 1.16 -15.96 10.06
N LEU A 110 0.31 -15.94 9.01
CA LEU A 110 -0.83 -15.03 8.94
C LEU A 110 -1.82 -15.24 10.09
N LYS A 111 -2.17 -16.51 10.39
CA LYS A 111 -3.05 -16.84 11.52
C LYS A 111 -2.46 -16.38 12.85
N LYS A 112 -1.17 -16.65 13.06
CA LYS A 112 -0.47 -16.20 14.27
C LYS A 112 -0.36 -14.68 14.37
N GLY A 113 -0.03 -14.01 13.29
CA GLY A 113 -0.01 -12.54 13.22
C GLY A 113 -1.37 -11.92 13.51
N TYR A 114 -2.47 -12.58 13.09
CA TYR A 114 -3.82 -12.12 13.37
C TYR A 114 -4.14 -12.12 14.88
N GLU A 115 -3.60 -13.03 15.68
CA GLU A 115 -3.76 -13.01 17.15
C GLU A 115 -3.22 -11.71 17.76
N TYR A 116 -2.04 -11.25 17.31
CA TYR A 116 -1.47 -9.97 17.77
C TYR A 116 -2.29 -8.78 17.27
N TYR A 117 -2.76 -8.83 16.02
CA TYR A 117 -3.63 -7.81 15.45
C TYR A 117 -4.92 -7.63 16.27
N GLN A 118 -5.55 -8.70 16.72
CA GLN A 118 -6.76 -8.63 17.56
C GLN A 118 -6.53 -7.96 18.91
N ALA A 119 -5.33 -8.03 19.45
CA ALA A 119 -4.99 -7.39 20.72
C ALA A 119 -4.91 -5.86 20.61
N LEU A 120 -4.70 -5.33 19.42
CA LEU A 120 -4.61 -3.89 19.16
C LEU A 120 -6.00 -3.25 19.18
N LYS A 121 -6.14 -2.13 19.89
CA LYS A 121 -7.42 -1.42 20.05
C LYS A 121 -7.49 -0.13 19.22
N HIS A 122 -6.35 0.56 19.07
CA HIS A 122 -6.29 1.84 18.40
C HIS A 122 -6.26 1.65 16.87
N PRO A 123 -7.14 2.33 16.08
CA PRO A 123 -7.22 2.14 14.63
C PRO A 123 -5.89 2.34 13.90
N PHE A 124 -5.15 3.40 14.22
CA PHE A 124 -3.82 3.61 13.63
C PHE A 124 -2.86 2.46 13.93
N SER A 125 -2.85 1.95 15.16
CA SER A 125 -1.98 0.81 15.52
C SER A 125 -2.35 -0.46 14.75
N ARG A 126 -3.65 -0.73 14.58
CA ARG A 126 -4.16 -1.84 13.76
C ARG A 126 -3.72 -1.70 12.31
N ALA A 127 -3.90 -0.50 11.74
CA ALA A 127 -3.55 -0.21 10.36
C ALA A 127 -2.05 -0.40 10.07
N VAL A 128 -1.18 0.20 10.88
CA VAL A 128 0.27 0.10 10.67
C VAL A 128 0.80 -1.31 10.97
N TYR A 129 0.20 -2.02 11.93
CA TYR A 129 0.54 -3.41 12.18
C TYR A 129 0.10 -4.32 11.03
N MET A 130 -1.11 -4.16 10.51
CA MET A 130 -1.60 -4.91 9.35
C MET A 130 -0.68 -4.74 8.15
N MET A 131 -0.27 -3.50 7.86
CA MET A 131 0.68 -3.22 6.80
C MET A 131 2.03 -3.90 7.02
N PHE A 132 2.60 -3.80 8.23
CA PHE A 132 3.86 -4.47 8.59
C PHE A 132 3.73 -5.98 8.44
N MET A 133 2.69 -6.58 9.01
CA MET A 133 2.47 -8.03 8.98
C MET A 133 2.43 -8.57 7.55
N VAL A 134 1.68 -7.93 6.65
CA VAL A 134 1.59 -8.36 5.26
C VAL A 134 2.92 -8.15 4.52
N SER A 135 3.60 -7.02 4.77
CA SER A 135 4.91 -6.74 4.18
C SER A 135 5.99 -7.72 4.64
N GLU A 136 5.98 -8.12 5.91
CA GLU A 136 6.97 -9.02 6.52
C GLU A 136 6.75 -10.47 6.09
N ILE A 137 5.51 -10.94 6.09
CA ILE A 137 5.19 -12.30 5.64
C ILE A 137 5.44 -12.44 4.13
N HIS A 138 5.17 -11.38 3.37
CA HIS A 138 5.34 -11.34 1.92
C HIS A 138 4.67 -12.53 1.23
N PRO A 139 3.34 -12.65 1.39
CA PRO A 139 2.63 -13.91 1.09
C PRO A 139 2.52 -14.25 -0.39
N PHE A 140 2.81 -13.31 -1.29
CA PHE A 140 2.63 -13.46 -2.73
C PHE A 140 3.97 -13.42 -3.50
N LEU A 141 3.96 -13.83 -4.76
CA LEU A 141 5.13 -13.72 -5.63
C LEU A 141 5.46 -12.26 -5.99
N ASP A 142 4.43 -11.41 -6.04
CA ASP A 142 4.52 -9.97 -6.35
C ASP A 142 3.35 -9.22 -5.69
N GLY A 143 3.34 -7.88 -5.71
CA GLY A 143 2.22 -7.05 -5.23
C GLY A 143 2.06 -6.95 -3.71
N ASN A 144 2.99 -7.50 -2.94
CA ASN A 144 2.89 -7.54 -1.47
C ASN A 144 2.81 -6.15 -0.84
N GLY A 145 3.63 -5.21 -1.28
CA GLY A 145 3.62 -3.85 -0.76
C GLY A 145 2.31 -3.12 -1.08
N ARG A 146 1.79 -3.27 -2.30
CA ARG A 146 0.49 -2.68 -2.71
C ARG A 146 -0.65 -3.24 -1.87
N ILE A 147 -0.73 -4.56 -1.70
CA ILE A 147 -1.74 -5.21 -0.84
C ILE A 147 -1.59 -4.78 0.62
N ALA A 148 -0.38 -4.69 1.14
CA ALA A 148 -0.13 -4.23 2.50
C ALA A 148 -0.72 -2.82 2.75
N ARG A 149 -0.51 -1.89 1.80
CA ARG A 149 -1.06 -0.53 1.89
C ARG A 149 -2.59 -0.49 1.73
N VAL A 150 -3.15 -1.33 0.86
CA VAL A 150 -4.61 -1.48 0.74
C VAL A 150 -5.21 -1.98 2.06
N MET A 151 -4.64 -3.01 2.67
CA MET A 151 -5.11 -3.56 3.94
C MET A 151 -5.02 -2.54 5.08
N MET A 152 -3.93 -1.78 5.14
CA MET A 152 -3.75 -0.67 6.08
C MET A 152 -4.85 0.39 5.94
N ASN A 153 -5.11 0.83 4.72
CA ASN A 153 -6.09 1.90 4.47
C ASN A 153 -7.54 1.45 4.66
N ALA A 154 -7.83 0.16 4.52
CA ALA A 154 -9.13 -0.39 4.89
C ALA A 154 -9.39 -0.27 6.41
N GLU A 155 -8.39 -0.53 7.25
CA GLU A 155 -8.50 -0.32 8.70
C GLU A 155 -8.82 1.14 9.06
N LEU A 156 -8.14 2.09 8.42
CA LEU A 156 -8.37 3.52 8.65
C LEU A 156 -9.75 3.96 8.13
N THR A 157 -10.15 3.48 6.95
CA THR A 157 -11.45 3.78 6.36
C THR A 157 -12.60 3.30 7.25
N THR A 158 -12.52 2.07 7.74
CA THR A 158 -13.54 1.48 8.63
C THR A 158 -13.67 2.25 9.96
N ALA A 159 -12.60 2.90 10.39
CA ALA A 159 -12.56 3.72 11.60
C ALA A 159 -12.86 5.22 11.35
N ASP A 160 -13.28 5.59 10.14
CA ASP A 160 -13.51 6.97 9.70
C ASP A 160 -12.28 7.88 9.92
N GLN A 161 -11.10 7.35 9.64
CA GLN A 161 -9.85 8.08 9.74
C GLN A 161 -9.25 8.35 8.37
N ALA A 162 -8.41 9.39 8.29
CA ALA A 162 -7.69 9.71 7.07
C ALA A 162 -6.83 8.52 6.62
N LYS A 163 -6.95 8.13 5.37
CA LYS A 163 -6.09 7.14 4.74
C LYS A 163 -4.64 7.65 4.66
N ILE A 164 -3.69 6.74 4.59
CA ILE A 164 -2.28 7.06 4.43
C ILE A 164 -1.86 6.88 2.98
N ILE A 165 -1.30 7.93 2.38
CA ILE A 165 -0.47 7.81 1.19
C ILE A 165 1.00 8.00 1.55
N ILE A 166 1.87 7.30 0.83
CA ILE A 166 3.32 7.46 0.94
C ILE A 166 3.79 8.19 -0.33
N PRO A 167 4.03 9.52 -0.28
CA PRO A 167 4.46 10.26 -1.46
C PRO A 167 5.82 9.79 -1.98
N THR A 168 6.10 10.03 -3.26
CA THR A 168 7.37 9.66 -3.90
C THR A 168 8.58 10.11 -3.09
N VAL A 169 8.59 11.36 -2.66
CA VAL A 169 9.66 11.95 -1.84
C VAL A 169 9.92 11.23 -0.51
N TYR A 170 8.99 10.38 -0.08
CA TYR A 170 9.04 9.61 1.17
C TYR A 170 9.37 8.12 0.96
N ARG A 171 9.54 7.70 -0.29
CA ARG A 171 9.76 6.29 -0.64
C ARG A 171 10.94 5.68 0.11
N ASP A 172 12.08 6.36 0.13
CA ASP A 172 13.30 5.83 0.73
C ASP A 172 13.25 5.81 2.25
N ASP A 173 12.65 6.83 2.87
CA ASP A 173 12.37 6.84 4.31
C ASP A 173 11.47 5.67 4.71
N TYR A 174 10.43 5.41 3.92
CA TYR A 174 9.50 4.30 4.12
C TYR A 174 10.19 2.93 4.00
N VAL A 175 10.91 2.70 2.91
CA VAL A 175 11.62 1.44 2.69
C VAL A 175 12.73 1.26 3.72
N GLY A 176 13.46 2.33 4.07
CA GLY A 176 14.48 2.32 5.10
C GLY A 176 13.93 1.98 6.49
N ALA A 177 12.78 2.54 6.85
CA ALA A 177 12.12 2.27 8.13
C ALA A 177 11.61 0.81 8.22
N LEU A 178 11.04 0.26 7.14
CA LEU A 178 10.66 -1.15 7.06
C LEU A 178 11.88 -2.07 7.22
N ARG A 179 12.99 -1.78 6.52
CA ARG A 179 14.22 -2.57 6.65
C ARG A 179 14.78 -2.59 8.07
N LYS A 180 14.74 -1.46 8.79
CA LYS A 180 15.17 -1.41 10.19
C LYS A 180 14.28 -2.28 11.07
N LEU A 181 12.96 -2.21 10.87
CA LEU A 181 12.03 -3.04 11.63
C LEU A 181 12.30 -4.53 11.37
N THR A 182 12.39 -4.95 10.10
CA THR A 182 12.63 -6.35 9.72
C THR A 182 13.97 -6.88 10.19
N ARG A 183 15.06 -6.11 10.01
CA ARG A 183 16.43 -6.63 10.23
C ARG A 183 16.96 -6.39 11.64
N GLN A 184 16.44 -5.38 12.35
CA GLN A 184 16.95 -4.93 13.64
C GLN A 184 15.92 -5.02 14.75
N ALA A 185 14.67 -5.44 14.44
CA ALA A 185 13.53 -5.40 15.37
C ALA A 185 13.31 -4.02 16.01
N GLU A 186 13.61 -2.91 15.25
CA GLU A 186 13.53 -1.54 15.71
C GLU A 186 12.26 -0.86 15.14
N PRO A 187 11.15 -0.81 15.90
CA PRO A 187 9.87 -0.31 15.39
C PRO A 187 9.75 1.21 15.39
N SER A 188 10.59 1.93 16.16
CA SER A 188 10.39 3.37 16.40
C SER A 188 10.50 4.19 15.10
N ALA A 189 11.43 3.83 14.22
CA ALA A 189 11.59 4.52 12.92
C ALA A 189 10.36 4.33 12.03
N TYR A 190 9.85 3.09 11.97
CA TYR A 190 8.66 2.75 11.21
C TYR A 190 7.41 3.48 11.75
N ILE A 191 7.16 3.41 13.06
CA ILE A 191 6.02 4.08 13.69
C ILE A 191 6.06 5.59 13.46
N ARG A 192 7.21 6.24 13.66
CA ARG A 192 7.37 7.69 13.43
C ARG A 192 7.12 8.06 11.97
N MET A 193 7.64 7.27 11.03
CA MET A 193 7.45 7.51 9.60
C MET A 193 5.98 7.37 9.22
N MET A 194 5.31 6.31 9.67
CA MET A 194 3.87 6.09 9.39
C MET A 194 2.99 7.18 10.02
N LEU A 195 3.29 7.61 11.25
CA LEU A 195 2.59 8.71 11.92
C LEU A 195 2.76 10.02 11.14
N ARG A 196 3.96 10.27 10.61
CA ARG A 196 4.23 11.46 9.79
C ARG A 196 3.49 11.40 8.45
N ALA A 197 3.49 10.24 7.79
CA ALA A 197 2.73 10.03 6.56
C ALA A 197 1.21 10.20 6.79
N TRP A 198 0.69 9.69 7.91
CA TRP A 198 -0.70 9.86 8.29
C TRP A 198 -1.08 11.32 8.52
N LYS A 199 -0.26 12.04 9.31
CA LYS A 199 -0.44 13.50 9.52
C LYS A 199 -0.40 14.26 8.20
N PHE A 200 0.55 13.96 7.31
CA PHE A 200 0.60 14.57 5.98
C PHE A 200 -0.68 14.28 5.19
N SER A 201 -1.09 13.03 5.12
CA SER A 201 -2.28 12.62 4.35
C SER A 201 -3.56 13.30 4.86
N SER A 202 -3.65 13.53 6.18
CA SER A 202 -4.81 14.22 6.78
C SER A 202 -4.89 15.72 6.44
N THR A 203 -3.81 16.33 5.92
CA THR A 203 -3.80 17.72 5.50
C THR A 203 -4.14 17.93 4.03
N ILE A 204 -4.27 16.84 3.24
CA ILE A 204 -4.60 16.93 1.81
C ILE A 204 -6.06 17.41 1.68
N PRO A 205 -6.30 18.56 1.04
CA PRO A 205 -7.62 19.19 1.05
C PRO A 205 -8.58 18.53 0.06
N GLY A 206 -9.81 18.32 0.49
CA GLY A 206 -10.98 18.17 -0.35
C GLY A 206 -11.08 16.91 -1.18
N GLU A 207 -12.04 16.90 -2.10
CA GLU A 207 -12.35 15.81 -3.03
C GLU A 207 -11.99 16.14 -4.48
N ASN A 208 -11.67 17.41 -4.78
CA ASN A 208 -11.35 17.86 -6.13
C ASN A 208 -9.92 17.45 -6.51
N PHE A 209 -9.78 16.79 -7.67
CA PHE A 209 -8.50 16.30 -8.16
C PHE A 209 -7.45 17.43 -8.32
N ASP A 210 -7.83 18.55 -8.94
CA ASP A 210 -6.87 19.60 -9.25
C ASP A 210 -6.42 20.36 -8.00
N ILE A 211 -7.29 20.51 -7.01
CA ILE A 211 -6.95 21.08 -5.69
C ILE A 211 -5.96 20.15 -4.96
N MET A 212 -6.25 18.85 -4.91
CA MET A 212 -5.34 17.87 -4.30
C MET A 212 -3.98 17.84 -5.02
N ARG A 213 -3.99 17.85 -6.36
CA ARG A 213 -2.78 17.88 -7.17
C ARG A 213 -1.92 19.10 -6.83
N SER A 214 -2.49 20.31 -6.88
CA SER A 214 -1.76 21.53 -6.57
C SER A 214 -1.15 21.50 -5.17
N TYR A 215 -1.91 21.03 -4.18
CA TYR A 215 -1.42 20.86 -2.82
C TYR A 215 -0.22 19.89 -2.76
N LEU A 216 -0.34 18.73 -3.39
CA LEU A 216 0.70 17.70 -3.42
C LEU A 216 1.98 18.19 -4.13
N GLU A 217 1.82 18.93 -5.25
CA GLU A 217 2.94 19.58 -5.96
C GLU A 217 3.66 20.59 -5.08
N GLU A 218 2.93 21.46 -4.40
CA GLU A 218 3.48 22.45 -3.46
C GLU A 218 4.19 21.81 -2.26
N CYS A 219 3.73 20.61 -1.85
CA CYS A 219 4.35 19.82 -0.80
C CYS A 219 5.56 19.00 -1.27
N ASN A 220 5.94 19.08 -2.54
CA ASN A 220 6.98 18.25 -3.20
C ASN A 220 6.66 16.73 -3.22
N ALA A 221 5.40 16.34 -3.15
CA ALA A 221 5.01 14.94 -2.99
C ALA A 221 5.46 14.03 -4.15
N PHE A 222 5.57 14.57 -5.36
CA PHE A 222 5.95 13.84 -6.58
C PHE A 222 7.46 13.82 -6.86
N LYS A 223 8.26 14.55 -6.09
CA LYS A 223 9.71 14.62 -6.30
C LYS A 223 10.42 13.45 -5.65
N ASP A 224 11.60 13.11 -6.18
CA ASP A 224 12.47 12.13 -5.53
C ASP A 224 13.10 12.70 -4.26
N HIS A 225 13.50 11.82 -3.35
CA HIS A 225 14.02 12.19 -2.03
C HIS A 225 15.33 12.97 -2.06
N ASP A 226 16.15 12.78 -3.10
CA ASP A 226 17.40 13.51 -3.34
C ASP A 226 17.17 14.93 -3.88
N GLN A 227 16.03 15.17 -4.53
CA GLN A 227 15.68 16.46 -5.13
C GLN A 227 14.97 17.40 -4.15
N ALA A 228 14.24 16.86 -3.19
CA ALA A 228 13.44 17.67 -2.28
C ALA A 228 13.14 16.97 -0.96
N LYS A 229 12.58 17.76 -0.02
CA LYS A 229 11.98 17.24 1.22
C LYS A 229 10.47 17.49 1.20
N LEU A 230 9.72 16.54 1.79
CA LEU A 230 8.28 16.71 1.97
C LEU A 230 8.01 17.96 2.84
N LYS A 231 7.24 18.88 2.28
CA LYS A 231 6.74 20.05 3.01
C LYS A 231 5.38 19.74 3.61
N PHE A 232 5.16 20.23 4.82
CA PHE A 232 3.87 20.22 5.47
C PHE A 232 3.28 21.63 5.42
N ARG A 233 2.06 21.74 4.93
CA ARG A 233 1.24 22.94 5.13
C ARG A 233 0.14 22.57 6.10
N PHE A 234 0.23 23.07 7.31
CA PHE A 234 -0.90 23.03 8.22
C PHE A 234 -1.89 24.13 7.82
N PRO A 235 -3.19 23.83 7.80
CA PRO A 235 -4.20 24.84 7.55
C PRO A 235 -4.19 25.94 8.62
#